data_27ea71bfd46f92adfba85b362e6225d9
#
_entry.id   27ea71bfd46f92adfba85b362e6225d9
#
_cell.length_a   1.000
_cell.length_b   1.000
_cell.length_c   1.000
_cell.angle_alpha   90.00
_cell.angle_beta   90.00
_cell.angle_gamma   90.00
#
_symmetry.space_group_name_H-M   'P 1'
#
loop_
_entity.id
_entity.type
_entity.pdbx_description
1 polymer ?
#
loop_
_entity_poly.entity_id
_entity_poly.type
_entity_poly.pdbx_seq_one_letter_code
_entity_poly.pdbx_strand_id
1 'polypeptide(L)'
;KIHDGCNNFCSYCIIPMVRGRATSRPAEDIYHNIREVVAHGFKEVVLTGVNMGRYLHEGTDFERLVENILDIDGDFRVRISSIEPDQFSDRFLHLFQHEKLAPHMHICLQSGSDDTLRRMHRFYTIDQFREVCQRIKVFRPDFNLTTDIIVGFPGETEETFQESCAFAREIGFSHIHTFKYSKRTGTKAAAMPDQVPETEKSRRSEIMRAISLENKLRYYESMKGHTQRMLIERIDAKGVARGYGENYIPMTTIGRNLERNTFIELTLNEITNTDSEEKMAFKA
;
A
#
# COMPACT_ATOMS: atom_id res chain seq x y z
N LYS A 1 13.96 6.17 3.41
CA LYS A 1 13.12 6.33 4.61
C LYS A 1 13.06 7.81 4.98
N ILE A 2 11.83 8.37 5.14
CA ILE A 2 11.61 9.80 5.40
C ILE A 2 11.15 10.08 6.83
N HIS A 3 10.54 9.08 7.50
CA HIS A 3 9.91 9.24 8.81
C HIS A 3 10.11 7.98 9.66
N ASP A 4 10.28 8.15 10.98
CA ASP A 4 10.38 7.06 11.97
C ASP A 4 9.58 7.35 13.23
N GLY A 5 9.36 6.31 14.07
CA GLY A 5 8.52 6.42 15.25
C GLY A 5 7.06 6.69 14.94
N CYS A 6 6.20 6.75 15.97
CA CYS A 6 4.77 7.01 15.77
C CYS A 6 4.12 7.55 17.06
N ASN A 7 3.14 8.43 16.89
CA ASN A 7 2.36 9.04 17.99
C ASN A 7 0.91 8.52 18.03
N ASN A 8 0.50 7.55 17.20
CA ASN A 8 -0.90 7.09 17.16
C ASN A 8 -1.28 6.20 18.35
N PHE A 9 -0.32 5.49 18.96
CA PHE A 9 -0.56 4.62 20.12
C PHE A 9 -1.70 3.60 19.90
N CYS A 10 -1.81 3.03 18.70
CA CYS A 10 -2.77 1.96 18.43
C CYS A 10 -2.60 0.84 19.46
N SER A 11 -3.72 0.28 19.95
CA SER A 11 -3.74 -0.62 21.11
C SER A 11 -2.91 -1.90 20.95
N TYR A 12 -2.63 -2.33 19.71
CA TYR A 12 -1.83 -3.52 19.35
C TYR A 12 -0.38 -3.23 18.98
N CYS A 13 -0.02 -1.94 18.83
CA CYS A 13 1.24 -1.55 18.22
C CYS A 13 2.34 -1.30 19.27
N ILE A 14 3.50 -1.91 19.06
CA ILE A 14 4.68 -1.72 19.93
C ILE A 14 5.62 -0.60 19.46
N ILE A 15 5.40 -0.05 18.27
CA ILE A 15 6.31 0.94 17.63
C ILE A 15 6.62 2.13 18.54
N PRO A 16 5.65 2.78 19.21
CA PRO A 16 5.98 3.89 20.10
C PRO A 16 6.94 3.55 21.25
N MET A 17 6.95 2.28 21.67
CA MET A 17 7.82 1.80 22.74
C MET A 17 9.24 1.47 22.26
N VAL A 18 9.39 0.97 21.03
CA VAL A 18 10.68 0.45 20.50
C VAL A 18 11.38 1.39 19.52
N ARG A 19 10.63 2.28 18.87
CA ARG A 19 11.17 3.29 17.93
C ARG A 19 10.97 4.73 18.41
N GLY A 20 10.24 4.92 19.54
CA GLY A 20 10.00 6.22 20.12
C GLY A 20 8.95 7.07 19.39
N ARG A 21 8.98 8.35 19.65
CA ARG A 21 8.09 9.35 19.07
C ARG A 21 8.36 9.55 17.58
N ALA A 22 7.34 10.08 16.90
CA ALA A 22 7.44 10.46 15.50
C ALA A 22 8.56 11.45 15.25
N THR A 23 9.43 11.14 14.29
CA THR A 23 10.53 12.00 13.84
C THR A 23 10.61 12.01 12.32
N SER A 24 10.75 13.21 11.75
CA SER A 24 10.95 13.41 10.31
C SER A 24 12.42 13.67 10.00
N ARG A 25 12.93 13.08 8.92
CA ARG A 25 14.26 13.43 8.42
C ARG A 25 14.25 14.84 7.84
N PRO A 26 15.39 15.56 7.87
CA PRO A 26 15.53 16.82 7.15
C PRO A 26 15.16 16.68 5.67
N ALA A 27 14.35 17.62 5.16
CA ALA A 27 13.89 17.58 3.77
C ALA A 27 15.05 17.63 2.76
N GLU A 28 16.05 18.48 3.02
CA GLU A 28 17.23 18.60 2.16
C GLU A 28 18.05 17.32 2.06
N ASP A 29 18.18 16.57 3.16
CA ASP A 29 18.84 15.25 3.15
C ASP A 29 18.11 14.25 2.27
N ILE A 30 16.77 14.33 2.27
CA ILE A 30 15.92 13.46 1.43
C ILE A 30 16.10 13.84 -0.04
N TYR A 31 16.00 15.13 -0.38
CA TYR A 31 16.19 15.61 -1.76
C TYR A 31 17.60 15.29 -2.28
N HIS A 32 18.62 15.51 -1.46
CA HIS A 32 20.01 15.18 -1.81
C HIS A 32 20.15 13.68 -2.14
N ASN A 33 19.67 12.79 -1.25
CA ASN A 33 19.75 11.35 -1.50
C ASN A 33 18.97 10.91 -2.76
N ILE A 34 17.83 11.54 -3.05
CA ILE A 34 17.07 11.21 -4.25
C ILE A 34 17.82 11.66 -5.49
N ARG A 35 18.38 12.90 -5.52
CA ARG A 35 19.22 13.37 -6.63
C ARG A 35 20.40 12.43 -6.89
N GLU A 36 21.08 11.98 -5.84
CA GLU A 36 22.21 11.04 -5.96
C GLU A 36 21.79 9.71 -6.57
N VAL A 37 20.73 9.06 -6.08
CA VAL A 37 20.29 7.76 -6.62
C VAL A 37 19.79 7.90 -8.06
N VAL A 38 19.12 8.99 -8.40
CA VAL A 38 18.67 9.27 -9.77
C VAL A 38 19.87 9.51 -10.69
N ALA A 39 20.89 10.27 -10.25
CA ALA A 39 22.12 10.48 -11.00
C ALA A 39 22.92 9.18 -11.23
N HIS A 40 22.80 8.19 -10.31
CA HIS A 40 23.34 6.84 -10.49
C HIS A 40 22.47 5.94 -11.38
N GLY A 41 21.39 6.48 -11.97
CA GLY A 41 20.55 5.79 -12.95
C GLY A 41 19.42 4.96 -12.36
N PHE A 42 19.14 5.02 -11.05
CA PHE A 42 17.98 4.32 -10.47
C PHE A 42 16.68 4.92 -11.00
N LYS A 43 15.73 4.06 -11.37
CA LYS A 43 14.48 4.42 -12.05
C LYS A 43 13.26 4.47 -11.14
N GLU A 44 13.31 3.93 -9.95
CA GLU A 44 12.19 4.03 -8.99
C GLU A 44 12.71 4.38 -7.59
N VAL A 45 12.05 5.33 -6.95
CA VAL A 45 12.27 5.76 -5.57
C VAL A 45 11.02 5.42 -4.76
N VAL A 46 11.16 4.56 -3.75
CA VAL A 46 10.07 4.23 -2.84
C VAL A 46 10.23 5.02 -1.55
N LEU A 47 9.28 5.92 -1.27
CA LEU A 47 9.22 6.63 0.00
C LEU A 47 8.69 5.70 1.08
N THR A 48 9.45 5.55 2.17
CA THR A 48 9.11 4.67 3.29
C THR A 48 9.17 5.40 4.62
N GLY A 49 8.31 4.97 5.55
CA GLY A 49 8.26 5.52 6.91
C GLY A 49 7.26 4.76 7.76
N VAL A 50 7.19 5.09 9.05
CA VAL A 50 6.22 4.47 9.97
C VAL A 50 4.84 5.13 9.86
N ASN A 51 4.80 6.46 9.79
CA ASN A 51 3.57 7.23 9.60
C ASN A 51 3.91 8.46 8.74
N MET A 52 4.06 8.23 7.44
CA MET A 52 4.61 9.21 6.52
C MET A 52 3.75 10.45 6.34
N GLY A 53 2.44 10.31 6.37
CA GLY A 53 1.53 11.44 6.24
C GLY A 53 1.64 12.48 7.37
N ARG A 54 2.27 12.11 8.50
CA ARG A 54 2.62 13.04 9.61
C ARG A 54 4.00 13.65 9.47
N TYR A 55 4.65 13.48 8.32
CA TYR A 55 5.93 14.13 8.07
C TYR A 55 5.79 15.65 8.21
N LEU A 56 6.67 16.23 9.02
CA LEU A 56 6.80 17.68 9.17
C LEU A 56 8.24 18.01 9.58
N HIS A 57 8.93 18.82 8.79
CA HIS A 57 10.27 19.30 9.10
C HIS A 57 10.40 20.74 8.61
N GLU A 58 10.70 21.67 9.51
CA GLU A 58 10.92 23.10 9.22
C GLU A 58 9.84 23.72 8.30
N GLY A 59 8.56 23.41 8.55
CA GLY A 59 7.43 23.91 7.77
C GLY A 59 7.13 23.15 6.49
N THR A 60 7.96 22.17 6.11
CA THR A 60 7.70 21.26 4.99
C THR A 60 6.87 20.07 5.49
N ASP A 61 5.62 19.99 5.09
CA ASP A 61 4.73 18.86 5.32
C ASP A 61 4.96 17.72 4.30
N PHE A 62 4.23 16.61 4.46
CA PHE A 62 4.35 15.45 3.58
C PHE A 62 4.03 15.78 2.12
N GLU A 63 2.97 16.53 1.87
CA GLU A 63 2.53 16.88 0.52
C GLU A 63 3.57 17.78 -0.18
N ARG A 64 4.09 18.78 0.53
CA ARG A 64 5.14 19.65 0.02
C ARG A 64 6.44 18.89 -0.23
N LEU A 65 6.77 17.93 0.64
CA LEU A 65 7.92 17.06 0.43
C LEU A 65 7.77 16.27 -0.87
N VAL A 66 6.61 15.64 -1.10
CA VAL A 66 6.34 14.86 -2.32
C VAL A 66 6.39 15.76 -3.55
N GLU A 67 5.74 16.93 -3.52
CA GLU A 67 5.76 17.91 -4.60
C GLU A 67 7.19 18.27 -5.01
N ASN A 68 8.02 18.68 -4.06
CA ASN A 68 9.43 19.02 -4.34
C ASN A 68 10.26 17.81 -4.83
N ILE A 69 9.93 16.58 -4.44
CA ILE A 69 10.57 15.37 -4.98
C ILE A 69 10.20 15.16 -6.44
N LEU A 70 8.95 15.41 -6.82
CA LEU A 70 8.48 15.27 -8.20
C LEU A 70 9.14 16.29 -9.14
N ASP A 71 9.52 17.46 -8.63
CA ASP A 71 10.24 18.51 -9.36
C ASP A 71 11.73 18.19 -9.60
N ILE A 72 12.27 17.15 -8.98
CA ILE A 72 13.67 16.73 -9.21
C ILE A 72 13.81 16.23 -10.66
N ASP A 73 14.79 16.77 -11.39
CA ASP A 73 15.09 16.36 -12.77
C ASP A 73 15.50 14.88 -12.86
N GLY A 74 15.13 14.24 -13.96
CA GLY A 74 15.50 12.87 -14.27
C GLY A 74 14.33 11.97 -14.63
N ASP A 75 14.64 10.87 -15.29
CA ASP A 75 13.68 9.83 -15.69
C ASP A 75 13.55 8.77 -14.58
N PHE A 76 12.70 9.03 -13.60
CA PHE A 76 12.42 8.13 -12.49
C PHE A 76 10.97 8.22 -12.04
N ARG A 77 10.52 7.21 -11.29
CA ARG A 77 9.17 7.11 -10.73
C ARG A 77 9.25 7.15 -9.20
N VAL A 78 8.29 7.79 -8.57
CA VAL A 78 8.11 7.85 -7.11
C VAL A 78 6.95 6.95 -6.71
N ARG A 79 7.16 6.13 -5.69
CA ARG A 79 6.13 5.31 -5.07
C ARG A 79 6.04 5.61 -3.58
N ILE A 80 4.82 5.76 -3.08
CA ILE A 80 4.54 5.93 -1.66
C ILE A 80 4.19 4.55 -1.09
N SER A 81 4.85 4.09 -0.01
CA SER A 81 4.65 2.75 0.52
C SER A 81 3.32 2.60 1.25
N SER A 82 3.09 3.37 2.30
CA SER A 82 1.85 3.28 3.08
C SER A 82 1.50 4.61 3.72
N ILE A 83 0.19 4.87 3.87
CA ILE A 83 -0.33 6.09 4.48
C ILE A 83 -1.59 5.79 5.30
N GLU A 84 -1.85 6.61 6.32
CA GLU A 84 -3.07 6.55 7.10
C GLU A 84 -4.22 7.26 6.36
N PRO A 85 -5.49 6.82 6.52
CA PRO A 85 -6.62 7.34 5.76
C PRO A 85 -6.98 8.80 6.09
N ASP A 86 -6.57 9.32 7.25
CA ASP A 86 -6.82 10.70 7.71
C ASP A 86 -5.90 11.76 7.07
N GLN A 87 -5.13 11.39 6.06
CA GLN A 87 -4.06 12.21 5.48
C GLN A 87 -4.30 12.56 3.99
N PHE A 88 -5.55 12.50 3.53
CA PHE A 88 -5.89 12.71 2.12
C PHE A 88 -6.55 14.07 1.89
N SER A 89 -5.76 15.10 1.63
CA SER A 89 -6.26 16.38 1.12
C SER A 89 -6.49 16.33 -0.40
N ASP A 90 -7.25 17.29 -0.93
CA ASP A 90 -7.40 17.46 -2.38
C ASP A 90 -6.05 17.76 -3.05
N ARG A 91 -5.18 18.55 -2.40
CA ARG A 91 -3.83 18.83 -2.86
C ARG A 91 -3.03 17.55 -3.03
N PHE A 92 -3.08 16.64 -2.04
CA PHE A 92 -2.40 15.36 -2.12
C PHE A 92 -2.89 14.50 -3.31
N LEU A 93 -4.21 14.45 -3.53
CA LEU A 93 -4.78 13.73 -4.66
C LEU A 93 -4.33 14.31 -6.00
N HIS A 94 -4.23 15.64 -6.13
CA HIS A 94 -3.76 16.29 -7.35
C HIS A 94 -2.31 15.95 -7.71
N LEU A 95 -1.45 15.60 -6.73
CA LEU A 95 -0.09 15.17 -7.02
C LEU A 95 -0.03 13.91 -7.90
N PHE A 96 -1.06 13.05 -7.85
CA PHE A 96 -1.16 11.86 -8.72
C PHE A 96 -1.47 12.16 -10.19
N GLN A 97 -1.63 13.43 -10.57
CA GLN A 97 -1.62 13.84 -11.98
C GLN A 97 -0.20 13.93 -12.54
N HIS A 98 0.80 14.01 -11.67
CA HIS A 98 2.19 14.07 -12.09
C HIS A 98 2.67 12.69 -12.55
N GLU A 99 3.24 12.61 -13.76
CA GLU A 99 3.66 11.36 -14.43
C GLU A 99 4.67 10.52 -13.63
N LYS A 100 5.50 11.16 -12.78
CA LYS A 100 6.44 10.47 -11.92
C LYS A 100 5.78 9.80 -10.72
N LEU A 101 4.58 10.19 -10.28
CA LEU A 101 3.96 9.60 -9.10
C LEU A 101 3.12 8.38 -9.47
N ALA A 102 3.55 7.23 -8.98
CA ALA A 102 2.90 5.94 -9.24
C ALA A 102 1.45 5.92 -8.73
N PRO A 103 0.45 5.53 -9.56
CA PRO A 103 -0.97 5.47 -9.16
C PRO A 103 -1.29 4.21 -8.35
N HIS A 104 -0.62 4.08 -7.24
CA HIS A 104 -0.78 3.00 -6.28
C HIS A 104 -0.67 3.55 -4.86
N MET A 105 -1.54 3.10 -3.99
CA MET A 105 -1.50 3.47 -2.58
C MET A 105 -1.84 2.29 -1.68
N HIS A 106 -1.01 2.11 -0.65
CA HIS A 106 -1.35 1.25 0.46
C HIS A 106 -1.95 2.09 1.59
N ILE A 107 -3.26 1.93 1.84
CA ILE A 107 -3.98 2.69 2.87
C ILE A 107 -4.30 1.77 4.04
N CYS A 108 -3.80 2.09 5.24
CA CYS A 108 -3.90 1.23 6.41
C CYS A 108 -5.33 1.18 6.99
N LEU A 109 -6.14 0.17 6.62
CA LEU A 109 -7.50 -0.01 7.14
C LEU A 109 -7.53 -0.69 8.50
N GLN A 110 -6.80 -1.75 8.68
CA GLN A 110 -6.69 -2.61 9.87
C GLN A 110 -7.94 -3.45 10.18
N SER A 111 -9.16 -2.90 10.08
CA SER A 111 -10.45 -3.60 10.22
C SER A 111 -11.54 -2.87 9.45
N GLY A 112 -12.49 -3.61 8.89
CA GLY A 112 -13.69 -3.06 8.24
C GLY A 112 -14.88 -2.90 9.19
N SER A 113 -14.68 -2.88 10.49
CA SER A 113 -15.71 -2.67 11.52
C SER A 113 -15.33 -1.51 12.44
N ASP A 114 -16.24 -0.55 12.63
CA ASP A 114 -16.02 0.60 13.53
C ASP A 114 -15.81 0.18 14.98
N ASP A 115 -16.48 -0.88 15.45
CA ASP A 115 -16.30 -1.41 16.79
C ASP A 115 -14.88 -1.94 16.98
N THR A 116 -14.37 -2.69 16.02
CA THR A 116 -13.00 -3.20 16.06
C THR A 116 -11.98 -2.07 15.93
N LEU A 117 -12.19 -1.11 15.01
CA LEU A 117 -11.33 0.08 14.88
C LEU A 117 -11.25 0.90 16.17
N ARG A 118 -12.36 1.09 16.87
CA ARG A 118 -12.40 1.78 18.15
C ARG A 118 -11.57 1.03 19.22
N ARG A 119 -11.70 -0.30 19.31
CA ARG A 119 -10.88 -1.16 20.19
C ARG A 119 -9.39 -1.11 19.81
N MET A 120 -9.08 -1.01 18.53
CA MET A 120 -7.73 -0.84 17.99
C MET A 120 -7.14 0.55 18.28
N HIS A 121 -7.94 1.49 18.79
CA HIS A 121 -7.57 2.89 18.98
C HIS A 121 -7.21 3.58 17.67
N ARG A 122 -8.09 3.38 16.64
CA ARG A 122 -8.02 4.06 15.35
C ARG A 122 -8.91 5.29 15.37
N PHE A 123 -8.49 6.35 14.66
CA PHE A 123 -9.12 7.68 14.72
C PHE A 123 -9.97 8.01 13.48
N TYR A 124 -10.34 7.02 12.72
CA TYR A 124 -11.23 7.14 11.58
C TYR A 124 -12.34 6.09 11.64
N THR A 125 -13.41 6.34 10.91
CA THR A 125 -14.54 5.43 10.72
C THR A 125 -14.49 4.76 9.35
N ILE A 126 -15.28 3.72 9.19
CA ILE A 126 -15.46 3.02 7.91
C ILE A 126 -16.02 3.96 6.83
N ASP A 127 -16.93 4.86 7.20
CA ASP A 127 -17.48 5.85 6.26
C ASP A 127 -16.43 6.85 5.79
N GLN A 128 -15.58 7.35 6.68
CA GLN A 128 -14.46 8.22 6.31
C GLN A 128 -13.46 7.49 5.40
N PHE A 129 -13.16 6.23 5.68
CA PHE A 129 -12.29 5.42 4.83
C PHE A 129 -12.92 5.20 3.44
N ARG A 130 -14.21 4.88 3.39
CA ARG A 130 -14.99 4.75 2.15
C ARG A 130 -14.92 6.01 1.30
N GLU A 131 -15.15 7.17 1.90
CA GLU A 131 -15.07 8.48 1.24
C GLU A 131 -13.69 8.69 0.58
N VAL A 132 -12.61 8.43 1.32
CA VAL A 132 -11.24 8.54 0.77
C VAL A 132 -11.07 7.64 -0.46
N CYS A 133 -11.49 6.37 -0.38
CA CYS A 133 -11.39 5.45 -1.51
C CYS A 133 -12.23 5.89 -2.72
N GLN A 134 -13.43 6.42 -2.47
CA GLN A 134 -14.30 6.95 -3.52
C GLN A 134 -13.68 8.17 -4.20
N ARG A 135 -13.16 9.13 -3.44
CA ARG A 135 -12.45 10.31 -3.99
C ARG A 135 -11.29 9.90 -4.88
N ILE A 136 -10.48 8.93 -4.44
CA ILE A 136 -9.36 8.41 -5.24
C ILE A 136 -9.87 7.79 -6.55
N LYS A 137 -10.90 6.95 -6.51
CA LYS A 137 -11.44 6.26 -7.69
C LYS A 137 -12.13 7.22 -8.68
N VAL A 138 -12.80 8.26 -8.17
CA VAL A 138 -13.39 9.31 -9.02
C VAL A 138 -12.29 10.09 -9.72
N PHE A 139 -11.22 10.41 -9.01
CA PHE A 139 -10.09 11.15 -9.54
C PHE A 139 -9.29 10.32 -10.58
N ARG A 140 -9.07 9.04 -10.30
CA ARG A 140 -8.33 8.12 -11.16
C ARG A 140 -8.89 6.69 -11.05
N PRO A 141 -9.78 6.27 -11.99
CA PRO A 141 -10.48 4.97 -11.91
C PRO A 141 -9.57 3.74 -11.92
N ASP A 142 -8.41 3.83 -12.57
CA ASP A 142 -7.40 2.78 -12.68
C ASP A 142 -6.45 2.70 -11.47
N PHE A 143 -6.67 3.55 -10.44
CA PHE A 143 -5.81 3.60 -9.26
C PHE A 143 -5.81 2.29 -8.49
N ASN A 144 -4.63 1.80 -8.15
CA ASN A 144 -4.48 0.57 -7.39
C ASN A 144 -4.50 0.83 -5.88
N LEU A 145 -5.51 0.30 -5.19
CA LEU A 145 -5.64 0.37 -3.73
C LEU A 145 -5.30 -0.97 -3.09
N THR A 146 -4.41 -0.93 -2.11
CA THR A 146 -4.05 -2.08 -1.27
C THR A 146 -4.20 -1.73 0.20
N THR A 147 -4.29 -2.72 1.10
CA THR A 147 -4.50 -2.48 2.52
C THR A 147 -3.96 -3.59 3.42
N ASP A 148 -3.89 -3.30 4.72
CA ASP A 148 -3.69 -4.27 5.79
C ASP A 148 -5.01 -4.55 6.51
N ILE A 149 -5.30 -5.83 6.84
CA ILE A 149 -6.39 -6.24 7.73
C ILE A 149 -5.86 -7.21 8.78
N ILE A 150 -6.15 -6.92 10.04
CA ILE A 150 -5.85 -7.79 11.19
C ILE A 150 -7.13 -8.53 11.55
N VAL A 151 -7.12 -9.86 11.46
CA VAL A 151 -8.24 -10.72 11.86
C VAL A 151 -8.01 -11.34 13.23
N GLY A 152 -9.10 -11.57 13.96
CA GLY A 152 -9.05 -12.16 15.31
C GLY A 152 -8.48 -11.21 16.35
N PHE A 153 -8.73 -9.92 16.21
CA PHE A 153 -8.43 -8.91 17.23
C PHE A 153 -9.25 -9.19 18.52
N PRO A 154 -8.74 -8.92 19.74
CA PRO A 154 -9.49 -9.16 20.98
C PRO A 154 -10.88 -8.52 20.96
N GLY A 155 -11.91 -9.33 21.17
CA GLY A 155 -13.32 -8.92 21.11
C GLY A 155 -13.92 -8.80 19.71
N GLU A 156 -13.20 -9.19 18.65
CA GLU A 156 -13.79 -9.33 17.31
C GLU A 156 -14.79 -10.47 17.30
N THR A 157 -16.08 -10.17 17.11
CA THR A 157 -17.16 -11.16 16.96
C THR A 157 -17.27 -11.66 15.52
N GLU A 158 -18.16 -12.64 15.27
CA GLU A 158 -18.45 -13.05 13.90
C GLU A 158 -19.10 -11.92 13.10
N GLU A 159 -20.00 -11.15 13.71
CA GLU A 159 -20.67 -10.01 13.07
C GLU A 159 -19.66 -8.95 12.62
N THR A 160 -18.74 -8.52 13.50
CA THR A 160 -17.74 -7.50 13.17
C THR A 160 -16.70 -8.02 12.16
N PHE A 161 -16.44 -9.33 12.16
CA PHE A 161 -15.64 -9.95 11.11
C PHE A 161 -16.35 -9.95 9.75
N GLN A 162 -17.66 -10.25 9.71
CA GLN A 162 -18.45 -10.20 8.48
C GLN A 162 -18.59 -8.76 7.94
N GLU A 163 -18.69 -7.74 8.80
CA GLU A 163 -18.60 -6.33 8.41
C GLU A 163 -17.28 -6.07 7.66
N SER A 164 -16.15 -6.54 8.21
CA SER A 164 -14.84 -6.41 7.58
C SER A 164 -14.76 -7.12 6.22
N CYS A 165 -15.37 -8.30 6.11
CA CYS A 165 -15.45 -9.03 4.84
C CYS A 165 -16.29 -8.28 3.80
N ALA A 166 -17.44 -7.74 4.20
CA ALA A 166 -18.34 -6.97 3.33
C ALA A 166 -17.63 -5.70 2.82
N PHE A 167 -16.99 -4.96 3.72
CA PHE A 167 -16.24 -3.75 3.37
C PHE A 167 -15.06 -4.03 2.44
N ALA A 168 -14.31 -5.10 2.69
CA ALA A 168 -13.21 -5.51 1.82
C ALA A 168 -13.66 -5.81 0.38
N ARG A 169 -14.84 -6.45 0.21
CA ARG A 169 -15.44 -6.70 -1.11
C ARG A 169 -15.98 -5.43 -1.76
N GLU A 170 -16.59 -4.53 -0.98
CA GLU A 170 -17.14 -3.24 -1.43
C GLU A 170 -16.04 -2.36 -2.03
N ILE A 171 -14.95 -2.15 -1.31
CA ILE A 171 -13.83 -1.30 -1.78
C ILE A 171 -13.09 -1.98 -2.94
N GLY A 172 -12.92 -3.30 -2.90
CA GLY A 172 -12.24 -4.06 -3.94
C GLY A 172 -10.74 -3.79 -3.98
N PHE A 173 -10.07 -3.85 -2.82
CA PHE A 173 -8.61 -3.75 -2.74
C PHE A 173 -7.95 -4.81 -3.61
N SER A 174 -7.00 -4.43 -4.45
CA SER A 174 -6.28 -5.38 -5.31
C SER A 174 -5.36 -6.32 -4.53
N HIS A 175 -5.03 -5.97 -3.30
CA HIS A 175 -4.31 -6.84 -2.37
C HIS A 175 -4.63 -6.45 -0.92
N ILE A 176 -4.85 -7.47 -0.10
CA ILE A 176 -5.08 -7.33 1.34
C ILE A 176 -3.99 -8.13 2.07
N HIS A 177 -3.05 -7.43 2.69
CA HIS A 177 -2.14 -8.09 3.62
C HIS A 177 -2.91 -8.50 4.87
N THR A 178 -3.27 -9.78 4.93
CA THR A 178 -4.06 -10.34 6.04
C THR A 178 -3.14 -10.82 7.14
N PHE A 179 -3.28 -10.24 8.33
CA PHE A 179 -2.54 -10.62 9.52
C PHE A 179 -3.48 -11.24 10.55
N LYS A 180 -3.09 -12.37 11.13
CA LYS A 180 -3.70 -12.86 12.36
C LYS A 180 -3.20 -12.01 13.53
N TYR A 181 -4.09 -11.53 14.39
CA TYR A 181 -3.67 -10.79 15.57
C TYR A 181 -2.66 -11.60 16.38
N SER A 182 -1.53 -11.00 16.68
CA SER A 182 -0.45 -11.57 17.49
C SER A 182 -0.22 -10.70 18.73
N LYS A 183 -0.29 -11.30 19.91
CA LYS A 183 0.01 -10.61 21.17
C LYS A 183 1.43 -10.05 21.18
N ARG A 184 1.54 -8.76 21.51
CA ARG A 184 2.82 -8.08 21.73
C ARG A 184 2.90 -7.64 23.19
N THR A 185 3.82 -8.21 23.94
CA THR A 185 4.01 -7.86 25.37
C THR A 185 4.13 -6.35 25.54
N GLY A 186 3.44 -5.80 26.53
CA GLY A 186 3.42 -4.37 26.81
C GLY A 186 2.35 -3.57 26.06
N THR A 187 1.70 -4.12 25.03
CA THR A 187 0.59 -3.46 24.35
C THR A 187 -0.73 -3.59 25.10
N LYS A 188 -1.62 -2.59 24.96
CA LYS A 188 -2.96 -2.64 25.56
C LYS A 188 -3.77 -3.85 25.09
N ALA A 189 -3.71 -4.16 23.78
CA ALA A 189 -4.45 -5.29 23.22
C ALA A 189 -4.01 -6.64 23.77
N ALA A 190 -2.76 -6.80 24.19
CA ALA A 190 -2.28 -8.04 24.81
C ALA A 190 -2.95 -8.35 26.17
N ALA A 191 -3.42 -7.32 26.89
CA ALA A 191 -4.10 -7.40 28.16
C ALA A 191 -5.64 -7.38 28.04
N MET A 192 -6.19 -7.15 26.85
CA MET A 192 -7.65 -7.15 26.65
C MET A 192 -8.25 -8.54 26.92
N PRO A 193 -9.46 -8.62 27.50
CA PRO A 193 -10.25 -9.86 27.53
C PRO A 193 -10.66 -10.28 26.11
N ASP A 194 -11.38 -11.38 26.03
CA ASP A 194 -12.01 -11.89 24.79
C ASP A 194 -11.00 -12.13 23.65
N GLN A 195 -9.87 -12.71 23.98
CA GLN A 195 -8.87 -13.14 23.03
C GLN A 195 -9.43 -14.22 22.09
N VAL A 196 -9.38 -14.00 20.80
CA VAL A 196 -9.88 -14.95 19.80
C VAL A 196 -8.97 -16.17 19.70
N PRO A 197 -9.51 -17.40 19.69
CA PRO A 197 -8.73 -18.63 19.54
C PRO A 197 -7.94 -18.69 18.23
N GLU A 198 -6.80 -19.35 18.21
CA GLU A 198 -5.91 -19.42 17.03
C GLU A 198 -6.57 -20.15 15.84
N THR A 199 -7.41 -21.15 16.11
CA THR A 199 -8.20 -21.85 15.09
C THR A 199 -9.15 -20.88 14.38
N GLU A 200 -9.82 -20.00 15.13
CA GLU A 200 -10.73 -19.01 14.58
C GLU A 200 -9.98 -17.92 13.80
N LYS A 201 -8.83 -17.45 14.29
CA LYS A 201 -7.96 -16.53 13.53
C LYS A 201 -7.52 -17.14 12.20
N SER A 202 -7.19 -18.44 12.19
CA SER A 202 -6.80 -19.16 10.97
C SER A 202 -7.96 -19.21 9.98
N ARG A 203 -9.17 -19.59 10.42
CA ARG A 203 -10.39 -19.59 9.60
C ARG A 203 -10.67 -18.21 8.98
N ARG A 204 -10.65 -17.16 9.81
CA ARG A 204 -10.86 -15.77 9.34
C ARG A 204 -9.80 -15.31 8.36
N SER A 205 -8.55 -15.68 8.60
CA SER A 205 -7.44 -15.36 7.71
C SER A 205 -7.58 -16.03 6.33
N GLU A 206 -8.06 -17.27 6.27
CA GLU A 206 -8.33 -17.98 5.02
C GLU A 206 -9.46 -17.30 4.23
N ILE A 207 -10.56 -16.93 4.88
CA ILE A 207 -11.69 -16.21 4.27
C ILE A 207 -11.22 -14.87 3.71
N MET A 208 -10.47 -14.08 4.49
CA MET A 208 -10.01 -12.76 4.04
C MET A 208 -9.03 -12.85 2.87
N ARG A 209 -8.15 -13.87 2.86
CA ARG A 209 -7.25 -14.12 1.71
C ARG A 209 -8.01 -14.55 0.45
N ALA A 210 -9.08 -15.32 0.59
CA ALA A 210 -9.94 -15.64 -0.55
C ALA A 210 -10.60 -14.39 -1.14
N ILE A 211 -11.10 -13.48 -0.28
CA ILE A 211 -11.64 -12.17 -0.72
C ILE A 211 -10.56 -11.34 -1.42
N SER A 212 -9.34 -11.33 -0.89
CA SER A 212 -8.21 -10.62 -1.52
C SER A 212 -7.91 -11.15 -2.93
N LEU A 213 -7.88 -12.46 -3.11
CA LEU A 213 -7.69 -13.11 -4.40
C LEU A 213 -8.80 -12.76 -5.41
N GLU A 214 -10.08 -12.83 -4.98
CA GLU A 214 -11.23 -12.46 -5.80
C GLU A 214 -11.16 -10.98 -6.25
N ASN A 215 -10.85 -10.08 -5.32
CA ASN A 215 -10.71 -8.66 -5.59
C ASN A 215 -9.54 -8.37 -6.55
N LYS A 216 -8.40 -9.02 -6.33
CA LYS A 216 -7.21 -8.87 -7.18
C LYS A 216 -7.52 -9.29 -8.62
N LEU A 217 -8.17 -10.44 -8.80
CA LEU A 217 -8.58 -10.91 -10.12
C LEU A 217 -9.53 -9.90 -10.79
N ARG A 218 -10.51 -9.38 -10.06
CA ARG A 218 -11.44 -8.36 -10.57
C ARG A 218 -10.71 -7.08 -11.00
N TYR A 219 -9.77 -6.60 -10.20
CA TYR A 219 -8.96 -5.44 -10.54
C TYR A 219 -8.10 -5.70 -11.79
N TYR A 220 -7.46 -6.86 -11.88
CA TYR A 220 -6.64 -7.20 -13.05
C TYR A 220 -7.50 -7.35 -14.31
N GLU A 221 -8.67 -7.96 -14.22
CA GLU A 221 -9.61 -8.04 -15.35
C GLU A 221 -10.00 -6.63 -15.86
N SER A 222 -10.21 -5.67 -14.95
CA SER A 222 -10.51 -4.29 -15.35
C SER A 222 -9.33 -3.57 -16.00
N MET A 223 -8.10 -4.05 -15.79
CA MET A 223 -6.88 -3.46 -16.36
C MET A 223 -6.49 -4.04 -17.73
N LYS A 224 -7.16 -5.10 -18.20
CA LYS A 224 -6.89 -5.65 -19.54
C LYS A 224 -7.05 -4.60 -20.63
N GLY A 225 -6.13 -4.58 -21.58
CA GLY A 225 -6.08 -3.60 -22.66
C GLY A 225 -5.46 -2.25 -22.30
N HIS A 226 -5.20 -1.98 -21.02
CA HIS A 226 -4.49 -0.76 -20.63
C HIS A 226 -2.99 -0.89 -20.92
N THR A 227 -2.37 0.19 -21.33
CA THR A 227 -0.91 0.29 -21.45
C THR A 227 -0.31 0.70 -20.11
N GLN A 228 0.79 0.08 -19.73
CA GLN A 228 1.53 0.35 -18.50
C GLN A 228 3.01 0.53 -18.80
N ARG A 229 3.64 1.48 -18.14
CA ARG A 229 5.09 1.69 -18.16
C ARG A 229 5.74 0.78 -17.10
N MET A 230 6.23 -0.40 -17.54
CA MET A 230 6.89 -1.38 -16.67
C MET A 230 8.35 -1.03 -16.43
N LEU A 231 8.81 -1.06 -15.18
CA LEU A 231 10.23 -1.07 -14.84
C LEU A 231 10.75 -2.50 -14.87
N ILE A 232 11.75 -2.79 -15.70
CA ILE A 232 12.40 -4.11 -15.75
C ILE A 232 13.36 -4.24 -14.56
N GLU A 233 13.00 -5.10 -13.60
CA GLU A 233 13.84 -5.34 -12.42
C GLU A 233 14.84 -6.48 -12.63
N ARG A 234 14.43 -7.51 -13.39
CA ARG A 234 15.26 -8.70 -13.65
C ARG A 234 14.92 -9.33 -15.00
N ILE A 235 15.92 -9.97 -15.57
CA ILE A 235 15.79 -10.80 -16.78
C ILE A 235 16.40 -12.16 -16.45
N ASP A 236 15.65 -13.23 -16.67
CA ASP A 236 16.14 -14.58 -16.42
C ASP A 236 16.99 -15.13 -17.59
N ALA A 237 17.57 -16.33 -17.40
CA ALA A 237 18.43 -16.96 -18.41
C ALA A 237 17.69 -17.32 -19.72
N LYS A 238 16.35 -17.30 -19.71
CA LYS A 238 15.51 -17.56 -20.90
C LYS A 238 15.10 -16.26 -21.60
N GLY A 239 15.59 -15.11 -21.14
CA GLY A 239 15.24 -13.79 -21.68
C GLY A 239 13.86 -13.28 -21.24
N VAL A 240 13.25 -13.86 -20.21
CA VAL A 240 12.00 -13.36 -19.64
C VAL A 240 12.30 -12.19 -18.71
N ALA A 241 11.86 -11.00 -19.10
CA ALA A 241 11.89 -9.82 -18.27
C ALA A 241 10.71 -9.82 -17.29
N ARG A 242 10.97 -9.37 -16.05
CA ARG A 242 10.00 -9.26 -14.97
C ARG A 242 10.15 -7.91 -14.28
N GLY A 243 9.03 -7.33 -13.89
CA GLY A 243 9.00 -6.08 -13.17
C GLY A 243 7.59 -5.65 -12.82
N TYR A 244 7.42 -4.37 -12.52
CA TYR A 244 6.13 -3.82 -12.12
C TYR A 244 5.73 -2.63 -12.98
N GLY A 245 4.45 -2.58 -13.32
CA GLY A 245 3.81 -1.42 -13.93
C GLY A 245 3.69 -0.24 -12.96
N GLU A 246 3.14 0.86 -13.44
CA GLU A 246 2.92 2.08 -12.65
C GLU A 246 2.01 1.81 -11.45
N ASN A 247 0.94 1.05 -11.64
CA ASN A 247 -0.01 0.67 -10.58
C ASN A 247 0.48 -0.50 -9.71
N TYR A 248 1.77 -0.82 -9.72
CA TYR A 248 2.33 -1.93 -8.96
C TYR A 248 1.78 -3.31 -9.37
N ILE A 249 1.35 -3.44 -10.62
CA ILE A 249 0.95 -4.71 -11.23
C ILE A 249 2.21 -5.47 -11.66
N PRO A 250 2.44 -6.72 -11.21
CA PRO A 250 3.56 -7.51 -11.68
C PRO A 250 3.34 -7.92 -13.15
N MET A 251 4.36 -7.76 -13.96
CA MET A 251 4.33 -7.98 -15.39
C MET A 251 5.51 -8.84 -15.84
N THR A 252 5.29 -9.62 -16.89
CA THR A 252 6.33 -10.42 -17.56
C THR A 252 6.24 -10.23 -19.06
N THR A 253 7.38 -10.13 -19.73
CA THR A 253 7.46 -10.09 -21.18
C THR A 253 8.73 -10.77 -21.69
N ILE A 254 8.75 -11.12 -22.99
CA ILE A 254 9.92 -11.65 -23.68
C ILE A 254 10.17 -10.75 -24.89
N GLY A 255 11.39 -10.30 -25.04
CA GLY A 255 11.76 -9.43 -26.16
C GLY A 255 13.26 -9.44 -26.43
N ARG A 256 13.65 -8.85 -27.56
CA ARG A 256 15.05 -8.63 -27.91
C ARG A 256 15.52 -7.29 -27.32
N ASN A 257 16.78 -7.25 -26.89
CA ASN A 257 17.41 -6.02 -26.36
C ASN A 257 16.73 -5.42 -25.10
N LEU A 258 16.12 -6.29 -24.26
CA LEU A 258 15.62 -5.86 -22.98
C LEU A 258 16.78 -5.66 -22.01
N GLU A 259 16.74 -4.56 -21.25
CA GLU A 259 17.78 -4.21 -20.28
C GLU A 259 17.18 -4.02 -18.90
N ARG A 260 17.92 -4.44 -17.87
CA ARG A 260 17.52 -4.18 -16.47
C ARG A 260 17.55 -2.69 -16.17
N ASN A 261 16.70 -2.27 -15.26
CA ASN A 261 16.58 -0.89 -14.80
C ASN A 261 16.22 0.09 -15.93
N THR A 262 15.42 -0.37 -16.90
CA THR A 262 14.83 0.44 -17.96
C THR A 262 13.32 0.38 -17.90
N PHE A 263 12.65 1.43 -18.40
CA PHE A 263 11.21 1.42 -18.59
C PHE A 263 10.87 0.94 -20.01
N ILE A 264 9.80 0.15 -20.10
CA ILE A 264 9.17 -0.23 -21.37
C ILE A 264 7.65 -0.07 -21.25
N GLU A 265 7.01 0.29 -22.35
CA GLU A 265 5.55 0.33 -22.43
C GLU A 265 5.01 -1.01 -22.91
N LEU A 266 4.03 -1.56 -22.20
CA LEU A 266 3.42 -2.85 -22.48
C LEU A 266 1.92 -2.77 -22.28
N THR A 267 1.16 -3.40 -23.18
CA THR A 267 -0.28 -3.58 -23.01
C THR A 267 -0.55 -4.81 -22.15
N LEU A 268 -1.44 -4.68 -21.17
CA LEU A 268 -1.86 -5.74 -20.28
C LEU A 268 -2.82 -6.71 -21.00
N ASN A 269 -2.33 -7.86 -21.45
CA ASN A 269 -3.10 -8.78 -22.27
C ASN A 269 -3.64 -9.99 -21.49
N GLU A 270 -2.76 -10.83 -20.98
CA GLU A 270 -3.10 -12.12 -20.37
C GLU A 270 -2.75 -12.16 -18.90
N ILE A 271 -3.73 -12.55 -18.05
CA ILE A 271 -3.49 -12.79 -16.63
C ILE A 271 -3.04 -14.24 -16.44
N THR A 272 -1.94 -14.43 -15.74
CA THR A 272 -1.37 -15.76 -15.45
C THR A 272 -1.45 -16.07 -13.97
N ASN A 273 -1.46 -17.37 -13.59
CA ASN A 273 -1.47 -17.86 -12.21
C ASN A 273 -2.67 -17.31 -11.39
N THR A 274 -3.86 -17.34 -11.95
CA THR A 274 -5.10 -16.81 -11.36
C THR A 274 -5.53 -17.49 -10.05
N ASP A 275 -4.96 -18.64 -9.74
CA ASP A 275 -5.18 -19.44 -8.54
C ASP A 275 -4.26 -19.04 -7.36
N SER A 276 -3.32 -18.13 -7.58
CA SER A 276 -2.33 -17.72 -6.58
C SER A 276 -2.16 -16.21 -6.55
N GLU A 277 -2.59 -15.59 -5.46
CA GLU A 277 -2.47 -14.15 -5.26
C GLU A 277 -1.02 -13.64 -5.40
N GLU A 278 -0.05 -14.40 -4.86
CA GLU A 278 1.38 -14.03 -4.90
C GLU A 278 2.01 -14.16 -6.28
N LYS A 279 1.51 -15.10 -7.11
CA LYS A 279 2.08 -15.40 -8.43
C LYS A 279 1.32 -14.78 -9.59
N MET A 280 0.13 -14.24 -9.32
CA MET A 280 -0.70 -13.61 -10.35
C MET A 280 0.03 -12.41 -10.98
N ALA A 281 0.14 -12.43 -12.30
CA ALA A 281 0.84 -11.41 -13.06
C ALA A 281 0.23 -11.26 -14.46
N PHE A 282 0.53 -10.16 -15.13
CA PHE A 282 0.27 -10.03 -16.56
C PHE A 282 1.44 -10.57 -17.38
N LYS A 283 1.08 -11.25 -18.46
CA LYS A 283 1.97 -11.55 -19.57
C LYS A 283 1.61 -10.59 -20.71
N ALA A 284 2.55 -9.74 -21.05
CA ALA A 284 2.44 -8.72 -22.09
C ALA A 284 3.39 -9.00 -23.26
#